data_f19686b676cafbb2dcceceb2a1cdcad6
#
_entry.id   f19686b676cafbb2dcceceb2a1cdcad6
#
_cell.length_a   1.000
_cell.length_b   1.000
_cell.length_c   1.000
_cell.angle_alpha   90.00
_cell.angle_beta   90.00
_cell.angle_gamma   90.00
#
_symmetry.space_group_name_H-M   'P 1'
#
loop_
_entity.id
_entity.type
_entity.pdbx_description
1 polymer ?
#
loop_
_entity_poly.entity_id
_entity_poly.type
_entity_poly.pdbx_seq_one_letter_code
_entity_poly.pdbx_strand_id
1 'polypeptide(L)'
;VNASGDKEPQGTYTGESSSQQVQAAPAEDTENSEAEDNESSSQSENSDIYKGQATGHQLVTKDGITYVDGIMIVNKTFSLPSDYDPGLNSEVSEAFNSMAAQAWSEGITLWICSGYRSYDEQVTLFEQYASQRGLDEADAVSARPGHSEHQTGLCIDVNTTDFSFEGTAEANWLEQHCAEYGFIIRFPKGKEKITGY
;
A
#
# COMPACT_ATOMS: atom_id res chain seq x y z
N VAL A 1 32.70 -0.51 41.22
CA VAL A 1 33.99 -0.96 40.73
C VAL A 1 33.77 -1.90 39.57
N ASN A 2 34.43 -1.56 38.46
CA ASN A 2 34.61 -2.25 37.19
C ASN A 2 33.49 -2.18 36.10
N ALA A 3 33.85 -1.33 35.16
CA ALA A 3 33.36 -1.30 33.77
C ALA A 3 33.84 -2.54 33.01
N SER A 4 33.03 -3.02 32.09
CA SER A 4 33.49 -3.72 30.90
C SER A 4 32.55 -3.37 29.77
N GLY A 5 33.08 -2.65 28.78
CA GLY A 5 32.40 -2.32 27.56
C GLY A 5 32.45 -3.51 26.60
N ASP A 6 31.39 -3.65 25.83
CA ASP A 6 31.42 -4.45 24.62
C ASP A 6 31.01 -3.59 23.43
N LYS A 7 31.89 -3.69 22.42
CA LYS A 7 31.89 -2.89 21.20
C LYS A 7 30.88 -3.40 20.21
N GLU A 8 30.12 -2.48 19.62
CA GLU A 8 29.38 -2.70 18.37
C GLU A 8 30.35 -2.97 17.20
N PRO A 9 30.01 -3.88 16.28
CA PRO A 9 30.71 -3.98 15.00
C PRO A 9 30.09 -3.02 13.98
N GLN A 10 30.87 -2.01 13.60
CA GLN A 10 30.56 -1.20 12.41
C GLN A 10 30.85 -2.02 11.16
N GLY A 11 29.82 -2.39 10.43
CA GLY A 11 29.91 -2.95 9.08
C GLY A 11 29.89 -1.83 8.04
N THR A 12 31.06 -1.54 7.46
CA THR A 12 31.20 -0.67 6.28
C THR A 12 30.77 -1.43 5.05
N TYR A 13 29.70 -0.96 4.40
CA TYR A 13 29.27 -1.47 3.09
C TYR A 13 29.96 -0.64 2.00
N THR A 14 30.93 -1.24 1.30
CA THR A 14 31.49 -0.69 0.05
C THR A 14 30.75 -1.34 -1.11
N GLY A 15 29.90 -0.57 -1.78
CA GLY A 15 29.25 -0.99 -3.01
C GLY A 15 30.20 -0.86 -4.20
N GLU A 16 30.49 -1.95 -4.89
CA GLU A 16 31.05 -1.93 -6.23
C GLU A 16 29.95 -2.16 -7.26
N SER A 17 29.77 -1.16 -8.11
CA SER A 17 28.95 -1.16 -9.31
C SER A 17 29.66 -1.92 -10.41
N SER A 18 29.09 -3.03 -10.90
CA SER A 18 29.48 -3.63 -12.17
C SER A 18 28.33 -3.60 -13.15
N SER A 19 28.38 -2.63 -14.06
CA SER A 19 27.58 -2.53 -15.26
C SER A 19 27.96 -3.62 -16.26
N GLN A 20 27.02 -4.52 -16.57
CA GLN A 20 27.12 -5.35 -17.77
C GLN A 20 26.09 -4.89 -18.79
N GLN A 21 26.62 -4.36 -19.91
CA GLN A 21 25.89 -4.10 -21.14
C GLN A 21 25.48 -5.42 -21.78
N VAL A 22 24.21 -5.56 -22.13
CA VAL A 22 23.73 -6.59 -23.07
C VAL A 22 23.30 -5.89 -24.35
N GLN A 23 23.99 -6.29 -25.44
CA GLN A 23 23.79 -5.81 -26.80
C GLN A 23 22.43 -6.21 -27.36
N ALA A 24 21.80 -5.26 -28.07
CA ALA A 24 20.64 -5.48 -28.92
C ALA A 24 21.05 -6.13 -30.25
N ALA A 25 20.28 -7.08 -30.75
CA ALA A 25 20.32 -7.59 -32.12
C ALA A 25 19.17 -6.98 -32.93
N PRO A 26 19.32 -6.84 -34.25
CA PRO A 26 18.56 -5.90 -35.09
C PRO A 26 17.20 -6.43 -35.55
N ALA A 27 16.28 -5.48 -35.80
CA ALA A 27 14.99 -5.69 -36.41
C ALA A 27 15.08 -5.95 -37.91
N GLU A 28 14.24 -6.85 -38.43
CA GLU A 28 13.95 -6.96 -39.85
C GLU A 28 12.65 -6.21 -40.18
N ASP A 29 12.75 -5.37 -41.22
CA ASP A 29 11.68 -4.64 -41.88
C ASP A 29 10.72 -5.55 -42.63
N THR A 30 9.43 -5.31 -42.57
CA THR A 30 8.52 -5.56 -43.68
C THR A 30 7.50 -4.42 -43.78
N GLU A 31 7.64 -3.65 -44.85
CA GLU A 31 6.64 -2.68 -45.33
C GLU A 31 5.37 -3.40 -45.81
N ASN A 32 4.19 -2.85 -45.59
CA ASN A 32 3.27 -2.51 -46.67
C ASN A 32 2.03 -1.68 -46.25
N SER A 33 1.88 -0.57 -46.95
CA SER A 33 0.73 0.15 -47.53
C SER A 33 -0.47 0.60 -46.69
N GLU A 34 -0.54 1.90 -46.65
CA GLU A 34 -1.62 2.90 -46.89
C GLU A 34 -3.11 2.46 -46.83
N ALA A 35 -3.86 3.11 -45.96
CA ALA A 35 -5.11 3.79 -46.30
C ALA A 35 -5.46 4.82 -45.22
N GLU A 36 -5.58 6.08 -45.68
CA GLU A 36 -6.13 7.20 -44.90
C GLU A 36 -7.61 6.96 -44.61
N ASP A 37 -8.07 7.27 -43.38
CA ASP A 37 -9.28 8.06 -43.21
C ASP A 37 -9.34 8.72 -41.83
N ASN A 38 -9.69 9.98 -41.90
CA ASN A 38 -9.81 10.96 -40.87
C ASN A 38 -11.15 10.78 -40.12
N GLU A 39 -11.12 10.61 -38.78
CA GLU A 39 -12.21 11.09 -37.95
C GLU A 39 -11.78 11.35 -36.51
N SER A 40 -12.11 12.54 -36.11
CA SER A 40 -12.25 13.14 -34.79
C SER A 40 -12.34 12.17 -33.61
N SER A 41 -11.28 12.12 -32.80
CA SER A 41 -11.25 11.41 -31.53
C SER A 41 -11.93 12.21 -30.42
N SER A 42 -13.19 11.89 -30.16
CA SER A 42 -13.74 12.07 -28.82
C SER A 42 -13.14 10.99 -27.92
N GLN A 43 -12.28 11.36 -26.99
CA GLN A 43 -11.86 10.46 -25.89
C GLN A 43 -13.12 10.11 -25.09
N SER A 44 -13.67 8.94 -25.34
CA SER A 44 -14.68 8.33 -24.48
C SER A 44 -13.96 7.88 -23.21
N GLU A 45 -14.23 8.55 -22.10
CA GLU A 45 -13.91 8.06 -20.77
C GLU A 45 -14.63 6.71 -20.59
N ASN A 46 -13.89 5.62 -20.75
CA ASN A 46 -14.42 4.27 -20.61
C ASN A 46 -14.48 3.95 -19.11
N SER A 47 -15.53 4.44 -18.45
CA SER A 47 -15.86 4.04 -17.09
C SER A 47 -16.77 2.81 -17.16
N ASP A 48 -16.20 1.63 -16.95
CA ASP A 48 -16.97 0.40 -16.80
C ASP A 48 -17.77 0.45 -15.49
N ILE A 49 -19.07 0.73 -15.60
CA ILE A 49 -19.97 0.75 -14.46
C ILE A 49 -20.46 -0.67 -14.19
N TYR A 50 -19.84 -1.35 -13.23
CA TYR A 50 -20.36 -2.60 -12.69
C TYR A 50 -21.49 -2.30 -11.70
N LYS A 51 -22.73 -2.58 -12.11
CA LYS A 51 -23.89 -2.58 -11.19
C LYS A 51 -23.84 -3.86 -10.36
N GLY A 52 -23.22 -3.81 -9.18
CA GLY A 52 -23.28 -4.88 -8.18
C GLY A 52 -24.76 -5.05 -7.74
N GLN A 53 -25.30 -6.26 -7.96
CA GLN A 53 -26.64 -6.59 -7.45
C GLN A 53 -26.58 -6.67 -5.92
N ALA A 54 -27.51 -6.00 -5.27
CA ALA A 54 -28.03 -6.16 -3.91
C ALA A 54 -27.65 -5.16 -2.81
N THR A 55 -26.69 -4.24 -2.97
CA THR A 55 -26.36 -3.31 -1.86
C THR A 55 -26.72 -1.83 -2.11
N GLY A 56 -27.12 -1.46 -3.33
CA GLY A 56 -27.39 -0.05 -3.68
C GLY A 56 -26.12 0.80 -3.86
N HIS A 57 -24.93 0.23 -3.72
CA HIS A 57 -23.65 0.92 -3.91
C HIS A 57 -23.26 0.99 -5.39
N GLN A 58 -22.65 2.11 -5.79
CA GLN A 58 -22.16 2.31 -7.15
C GLN A 58 -20.69 1.94 -7.23
N LEU A 59 -20.37 0.94 -8.08
CA LEU A 59 -18.99 0.58 -8.42
C LEU A 59 -18.58 1.28 -9.71
N VAL A 60 -17.44 1.98 -9.71
CA VAL A 60 -16.86 2.65 -10.88
C VAL A 60 -15.38 2.32 -10.95
N THR A 61 -14.90 1.92 -12.12
CA THR A 61 -13.46 1.80 -12.39
C THR A 61 -13.02 2.95 -13.30
N LYS A 62 -12.05 3.72 -12.87
CA LYS A 62 -11.44 4.81 -13.63
C LYS A 62 -9.92 4.70 -13.57
N ASP A 63 -9.26 4.77 -14.71
CA ASP A 63 -7.78 4.67 -14.81
C ASP A 63 -7.21 3.41 -14.14
N GLY A 64 -7.94 2.28 -14.22
CA GLY A 64 -7.56 1.02 -13.57
C GLY A 64 -7.80 0.96 -12.05
N ILE A 65 -8.34 2.01 -11.45
CA ILE A 65 -8.63 2.10 -10.01
C ILE A 65 -10.13 1.95 -9.78
N THR A 66 -10.50 1.10 -8.82
CA THR A 66 -11.91 0.86 -8.48
C THR A 66 -12.35 1.74 -7.31
N TYR A 67 -13.55 2.32 -7.45
CA TYR A 67 -14.20 3.14 -6.44
C TYR A 67 -15.59 2.58 -6.12
N VAL A 68 -15.96 2.61 -4.86
CA VAL A 68 -17.32 2.33 -4.37
C VAL A 68 -17.86 3.61 -3.75
N ASP A 69 -18.94 4.15 -4.31
CA ASP A 69 -19.53 5.42 -3.90
C ASP A 69 -18.51 6.58 -3.81
N GLY A 70 -17.54 6.57 -4.72
CA GLY A 70 -16.46 7.57 -4.75
C GLY A 70 -15.27 7.28 -3.82
N ILE A 71 -15.32 6.22 -3.03
CA ILE A 71 -14.22 5.81 -2.15
C ILE A 71 -13.35 4.78 -2.88
N MET A 72 -12.04 5.03 -2.97
CA MET A 72 -11.08 4.10 -3.55
C MET A 72 -11.04 2.79 -2.76
N ILE A 73 -11.16 1.66 -3.45
CA ILE A 73 -11.13 0.33 -2.84
C ILE A 73 -9.93 -0.45 -3.39
N VAL A 74 -9.09 -0.93 -2.47
CA VAL A 74 -7.95 -1.81 -2.75
C VAL A 74 -8.03 -2.99 -1.81
N ASN A 75 -7.99 -4.21 -2.35
CA ASN A 75 -8.05 -5.46 -1.58
C ASN A 75 -7.61 -6.63 -2.45
N LYS A 76 -7.80 -7.88 -1.99
CA LYS A 76 -7.44 -9.10 -2.76
C LYS A 76 -8.14 -9.22 -4.12
N THR A 77 -9.26 -8.49 -4.35
CA THR A 77 -10.02 -8.50 -5.60
C THR A 77 -9.69 -7.31 -6.50
N PHE A 78 -9.56 -6.12 -5.93
CA PHE A 78 -9.34 -4.86 -6.63
C PHE A 78 -7.91 -4.39 -6.44
N SER A 79 -7.21 -4.20 -7.55
CA SER A 79 -5.82 -3.77 -7.57
C SER A 79 -5.66 -2.32 -8.02
N LEU A 80 -4.49 -1.75 -7.73
CA LEU A 80 -3.99 -0.51 -8.30
C LEU A 80 -3.06 -0.81 -9.47
N PRO A 81 -2.94 0.09 -10.45
CA PRO A 81 -1.91 0.04 -11.49
C PRO A 81 -0.50 0.05 -10.88
N SER A 82 0.45 -0.60 -11.55
CA SER A 82 1.85 -0.66 -11.08
C SER A 82 2.55 0.70 -11.08
N ASP A 83 2.10 1.62 -11.93
CA ASP A 83 2.60 2.99 -12.07
C ASP A 83 1.85 4.00 -11.18
N TYR A 84 0.87 3.56 -10.39
CA TYR A 84 0.20 4.42 -9.42
C TYR A 84 1.11 4.64 -8.20
N ASP A 85 1.74 5.81 -8.15
CA ASP A 85 2.81 6.17 -7.19
C ASP A 85 2.56 7.57 -6.58
N PRO A 86 1.52 7.72 -5.72
CA PRO A 86 1.16 9.02 -5.14
C PRO A 86 2.06 9.45 -3.97
N GLY A 87 2.84 8.54 -3.38
CA GLY A 87 3.47 8.75 -2.08
C GLY A 87 2.47 8.79 -0.92
N LEU A 88 2.95 9.05 0.30
CA LEU A 88 2.08 9.26 1.45
C LEU A 88 1.32 10.59 1.29
N ASN A 89 0.00 10.54 1.40
CA ASN A 89 -0.85 11.71 1.28
C ASN A 89 -0.56 12.72 2.42
N SER A 90 -0.42 14.01 2.07
CA SER A 90 -0.10 15.06 3.05
C SER A 90 -1.19 15.25 4.09
N GLU A 91 -2.47 15.10 3.71
CA GLU A 91 -3.60 15.20 4.65
C GLU A 91 -3.54 14.08 5.70
N VAL A 92 -3.12 12.86 5.30
CA VAL A 92 -2.91 11.74 6.24
C VAL A 92 -1.81 12.08 7.23
N SER A 93 -0.68 12.64 6.74
CA SER A 93 0.44 13.04 7.61
C SER A 93 0.04 14.14 8.60
N GLU A 94 -0.70 15.15 8.14
CA GLU A 94 -1.17 16.27 8.98
C GLU A 94 -2.19 15.80 10.02
N ALA A 95 -3.15 14.97 9.61
CA ALA A 95 -4.14 14.38 10.51
C ALA A 95 -3.47 13.49 11.56
N PHE A 96 -2.51 12.65 11.13
CA PHE A 96 -1.75 11.81 12.07
C PHE A 96 -0.94 12.64 13.07
N ASN A 97 -0.24 13.69 12.62
CA ASN A 97 0.52 14.57 13.51
C ASN A 97 -0.38 15.23 14.55
N SER A 98 -1.58 15.68 14.17
CA SER A 98 -2.56 16.26 15.06
C SER A 98 -3.05 15.23 16.08
N MET A 99 -3.36 14.02 15.64
CA MET A 99 -3.77 12.90 16.48
C MET A 99 -2.66 12.50 17.47
N ALA A 100 -1.43 12.36 17.01
CA ALA A 100 -0.28 12.00 17.84
C ALA A 100 0.04 13.07 18.89
N ALA A 101 -0.11 14.36 18.56
CA ALA A 101 0.07 15.45 19.50
C ALA A 101 -0.97 15.42 20.63
N GLN A 102 -2.23 15.13 20.32
CA GLN A 102 -3.27 14.97 21.34
C GLN A 102 -3.01 13.75 22.23
N ALA A 103 -2.70 12.59 21.62
CA ALA A 103 -2.34 11.37 22.34
C ALA A 103 -1.18 11.61 23.31
N TRP A 104 -0.14 12.32 22.84
CA TRP A 104 1.02 12.68 23.66
C TRP A 104 0.64 13.52 24.88
N SER A 105 -0.30 14.46 24.74
CA SER A 105 -0.77 15.27 25.87
C SER A 105 -1.47 14.45 26.95
N GLU A 106 -1.94 13.25 26.60
CA GLU A 106 -2.60 12.27 27.48
C GLU A 106 -1.67 11.15 27.94
N GLY A 107 -0.38 11.25 27.61
CA GLY A 107 0.64 10.26 27.99
C GLY A 107 0.70 9.03 27.08
N ILE A 108 0.07 9.09 25.90
CA ILE A 108 0.08 8.03 24.89
C ILE A 108 1.05 8.41 23.78
N THR A 109 1.89 7.47 23.37
CA THR A 109 2.90 7.70 22.31
C THR A 109 2.52 6.97 21.03
N LEU A 110 2.26 7.74 19.96
CA LEU A 110 1.92 7.20 18.65
C LEU A 110 2.99 7.60 17.64
N TRP A 111 3.36 6.66 16.74
CA TRP A 111 4.22 6.92 15.57
C TRP A 111 3.80 6.05 14.40
N ILE A 112 4.09 6.51 13.16
CA ILE A 112 3.88 5.72 11.95
C ILE A 112 5.02 4.71 11.85
N CYS A 113 4.74 3.41 11.95
CA CYS A 113 5.72 2.35 11.75
C CYS A 113 5.78 1.88 10.29
N SER A 114 4.68 2.02 9.54
CA SER A 114 4.61 1.78 8.10
C SER A 114 3.61 2.77 7.47
N GLY A 115 4.03 3.43 6.41
CA GLY A 115 3.20 4.38 5.67
C GLY A 115 3.01 3.95 4.23
N TYR A 116 3.21 4.89 3.27
CA TYR A 116 3.19 4.58 1.85
C TYR A 116 4.18 3.46 1.51
N ARG A 117 3.77 2.59 0.58
CA ARG A 117 4.60 1.54 -0.01
C ARG A 117 4.28 1.44 -1.48
N SER A 118 5.28 1.66 -2.33
CA SER A 118 5.16 1.56 -3.78
C SER A 118 4.86 0.13 -4.25
N TYR A 119 4.44 -0.01 -5.51
CA TYR A 119 4.25 -1.32 -6.13
C TYR A 119 5.51 -2.19 -6.06
N ASP A 120 6.68 -1.63 -6.39
CA ASP A 120 7.95 -2.36 -6.42
C ASP A 120 8.45 -2.75 -5.02
N GLU A 121 8.21 -1.91 -4.01
CA GLU A 121 8.48 -2.27 -2.61
C GLU A 121 7.56 -3.40 -2.16
N GLN A 122 6.29 -3.41 -2.60
CA GLN A 122 5.37 -4.51 -2.31
C GLN A 122 5.78 -5.80 -3.04
N VAL A 123 6.31 -5.73 -4.27
CA VAL A 123 6.91 -6.90 -4.97
C VAL A 123 8.02 -7.49 -4.11
N THR A 124 8.98 -6.65 -3.70
CA THR A 124 10.12 -7.10 -2.90
C THR A 124 9.68 -7.76 -1.59
N LEU A 125 8.72 -7.15 -0.88
CA LEU A 125 8.19 -7.66 0.37
C LEU A 125 7.47 -9.00 0.17
N PHE A 126 6.61 -9.10 -0.85
CA PHE A 126 5.86 -10.32 -1.13
C PHE A 126 6.77 -11.47 -1.54
N GLU A 127 7.77 -11.23 -2.39
CA GLU A 127 8.76 -12.23 -2.80
C GLU A 127 9.60 -12.72 -1.62
N GLN A 128 9.93 -11.84 -0.68
CA GLN A 128 10.61 -12.23 0.56
C GLN A 128 9.78 -13.21 1.39
N TYR A 129 8.49 -12.94 1.59
CA TYR A 129 7.60 -13.88 2.27
C TYR A 129 7.44 -15.18 1.49
N ALA A 130 7.24 -15.11 0.17
CA ALA A 130 7.07 -16.27 -0.70
C ALA A 130 8.30 -17.19 -0.68
N SER A 131 9.51 -16.61 -0.67
CA SER A 131 10.76 -17.39 -0.59
C SER A 131 10.95 -18.08 0.76
N GLN A 132 10.47 -17.48 1.85
CA GLN A 132 10.63 -18.01 3.20
C GLN A 132 9.54 -19.03 3.60
N ARG A 133 8.31 -18.85 3.12
CA ARG A 133 7.13 -19.55 3.61
C ARG A 133 6.32 -20.26 2.51
N GLY A 134 6.60 -19.99 1.24
CA GLY A 134 5.79 -20.41 0.10
C GLY A 134 4.71 -19.39 -0.24
N LEU A 135 4.17 -19.51 -1.46
CA LEU A 135 3.21 -18.54 -2.02
C LEU A 135 1.90 -18.45 -1.24
N ASP A 136 1.36 -19.58 -0.80
CA ASP A 136 0.07 -19.64 -0.09
C ASP A 136 0.15 -18.92 1.27
N GLU A 137 1.25 -19.13 2.01
CA GLU A 137 1.46 -18.43 3.28
C GLU A 137 1.80 -16.95 3.07
N ALA A 138 2.54 -16.61 2.02
CA ALA A 138 2.80 -15.21 1.67
C ALA A 138 1.48 -14.46 1.40
N ASP A 139 0.57 -15.05 0.61
CA ASP A 139 -0.73 -14.46 0.29
C ASP A 139 -1.66 -14.35 1.52
N ALA A 140 -1.44 -15.17 2.54
CA ALA A 140 -2.20 -15.09 3.79
C ALA A 140 -1.76 -13.93 4.71
N VAL A 141 -0.48 -13.53 4.65
CA VAL A 141 0.12 -12.55 5.58
C VAL A 141 0.52 -11.23 4.93
N SER A 142 0.54 -11.17 3.60
CA SER A 142 0.94 -9.98 2.83
C SER A 142 0.07 -9.83 1.59
N ALA A 143 -0.28 -8.60 1.25
CA ALA A 143 -0.97 -8.30 0.01
C ALA A 143 -0.05 -8.57 -1.20
N ARG A 144 -0.64 -9.06 -2.30
CA ARG A 144 0.06 -9.12 -3.58
C ARG A 144 0.40 -7.72 -4.08
N PRO A 145 1.43 -7.56 -4.94
CA PRO A 145 1.71 -6.29 -5.59
C PRO A 145 0.46 -5.72 -6.29
N GLY A 146 0.21 -4.44 -6.09
CA GLY A 146 -1.01 -3.77 -6.55
C GLY A 146 -2.23 -3.93 -5.65
N HIS A 147 -2.22 -4.86 -4.70
CA HIS A 147 -3.36 -5.15 -3.81
C HIS A 147 -3.17 -4.64 -2.37
N SER A 148 -2.12 -3.87 -2.13
CA SER A 148 -1.83 -3.27 -0.82
C SER A 148 -2.50 -1.92 -0.67
N GLU A 149 -3.23 -1.70 0.42
CA GLU A 149 -3.80 -0.39 0.77
C GLU A 149 -2.71 0.66 1.01
N HIS A 150 -1.48 0.26 1.39
CA HIS A 150 -0.34 1.17 1.53
C HIS A 150 0.07 1.88 0.24
N GLN A 151 -0.20 1.27 -0.94
CA GLN A 151 0.06 1.90 -2.24
C GLN A 151 -0.89 3.08 -2.52
N THR A 152 -2.02 3.17 -1.82
CA THR A 152 -2.93 4.32 -1.95
C THR A 152 -2.35 5.62 -1.39
N GLY A 153 -1.38 5.54 -0.48
CA GLY A 153 -0.91 6.66 0.33
C GLY A 153 -1.90 7.11 1.41
N LEU A 154 -3.01 6.38 1.59
CA LEU A 154 -4.07 6.68 2.56
C LEU A 154 -4.07 5.74 3.77
N CYS A 155 -3.22 4.72 3.77
CA CYS A 155 -3.09 3.73 4.83
C CYS A 155 -1.78 3.92 5.59
N ILE A 156 -1.85 3.81 6.91
CA ILE A 156 -0.70 3.82 7.81
C ILE A 156 -0.86 2.73 8.87
N ASP A 157 0.25 2.11 9.25
CA ASP A 157 0.34 1.29 10.45
C ASP A 157 0.93 2.12 11.60
N VAL A 158 0.33 2.02 12.78
CA VAL A 158 0.72 2.81 13.95
C VAL A 158 1.38 1.91 14.97
N ASN A 159 2.52 2.34 15.49
CA ASN A 159 3.35 1.71 16.52
C ASN A 159 3.95 0.37 16.08
N THR A 160 3.15 -0.64 15.74
CA THR A 160 3.63 -1.96 15.30
C THR A 160 2.58 -2.65 14.44
N THR A 161 3.02 -3.58 13.59
CA THR A 161 2.17 -4.49 12.82
C THR A 161 1.93 -5.84 13.52
N ASP A 162 2.42 -5.98 14.76
CA ASP A 162 2.31 -7.21 15.55
C ASP A 162 1.00 -7.23 16.35
N PHE A 163 0.40 -8.42 16.49
CA PHE A 163 -0.81 -8.63 17.30
C PHE A 163 -0.64 -8.28 18.79
N SER A 164 0.60 -8.15 19.27
CA SER A 164 0.89 -7.69 20.64
C SER A 164 0.44 -6.25 20.92
N PHE A 165 0.10 -5.49 19.87
CA PHE A 165 -0.44 -4.14 20.01
C PHE A 165 -1.86 -4.13 20.59
N GLU A 166 -2.62 -5.20 20.36
CA GLU A 166 -3.99 -5.32 20.85
C GLU A 166 -4.04 -5.22 22.38
N GLY A 167 -4.96 -4.40 22.88
CA GLY A 167 -5.17 -4.21 24.33
C GLY A 167 -4.13 -3.33 25.02
N THR A 168 -3.16 -2.78 24.29
CA THR A 168 -2.26 -1.74 24.83
C THR A 168 -3.02 -0.45 25.08
N ALA A 169 -2.45 0.46 25.86
CA ALA A 169 -3.03 1.79 26.09
C ALA A 169 -3.17 2.57 24.79
N GLU A 170 -2.18 2.46 23.89
CA GLU A 170 -2.15 3.09 22.58
C GLU A 170 -3.26 2.55 21.65
N ALA A 171 -3.44 1.23 21.60
CA ALA A 171 -4.51 0.62 20.80
C ALA A 171 -5.90 1.06 21.29
N ASN A 172 -6.12 1.02 22.60
CA ASN A 172 -7.39 1.44 23.22
C ASN A 172 -7.66 2.93 22.97
N TRP A 173 -6.64 3.78 23.01
CA TRP A 173 -6.76 5.20 22.72
C TRP A 173 -7.13 5.43 21.25
N LEU A 174 -6.46 4.73 20.33
CA LEU A 174 -6.78 4.79 18.89
C LEU A 174 -8.21 4.36 18.58
N GLU A 175 -8.69 3.27 19.18
CA GLU A 175 -10.08 2.81 18.99
C GLU A 175 -11.11 3.87 19.41
N GLN A 176 -10.79 4.69 20.40
CA GLN A 176 -11.71 5.71 20.91
C GLN A 176 -11.65 7.02 20.14
N HIS A 177 -10.48 7.38 19.60
CA HIS A 177 -10.21 8.75 19.13
C HIS A 177 -9.87 8.85 17.63
N CYS A 178 -9.43 7.78 16.95
CA CYS A 178 -8.93 7.87 15.57
C CYS A 178 -9.96 8.50 14.60
N ALA A 179 -11.26 8.24 14.82
CA ALA A 179 -12.32 8.79 13.97
C ALA A 179 -12.44 10.32 14.04
N GLU A 180 -12.05 10.94 15.15
CA GLU A 180 -12.04 12.40 15.32
C GLU A 180 -11.04 13.09 14.39
N TYR A 181 -10.02 12.32 13.93
CA TYR A 181 -8.96 12.75 13.00
C TYR A 181 -9.13 12.21 11.59
N GLY A 182 -10.29 11.60 11.28
CA GLY A 182 -10.61 11.08 9.96
C GLY A 182 -10.04 9.68 9.66
N PHE A 183 -9.53 8.97 10.67
CA PHE A 183 -9.06 7.59 10.52
C PHE A 183 -10.12 6.57 10.94
N ILE A 184 -10.02 5.38 10.39
CA ILE A 184 -10.77 4.19 10.82
C ILE A 184 -9.79 3.08 11.18
N ILE A 185 -10.18 2.24 12.14
CA ILE A 185 -9.48 0.97 12.37
C ILE A 185 -9.87 -0.01 11.26
N ARG A 186 -8.91 -0.30 10.38
CA ARG A 186 -9.17 -1.11 9.17
C ARG A 186 -9.42 -2.59 9.47
N PHE A 187 -8.73 -3.12 10.48
CA PHE A 187 -8.80 -4.54 10.88
C PHE A 187 -9.24 -4.66 12.35
N PRO A 188 -10.52 -4.37 12.65
CA PRO A 188 -11.00 -4.48 14.03
C PRO A 188 -11.17 -5.94 14.43
N LYS A 189 -10.84 -6.26 15.67
CA LYS A 189 -10.96 -7.59 16.25
C LYS A 189 -12.33 -8.24 16.02
N GLY A 190 -12.35 -9.52 15.68
CA GLY A 190 -13.57 -10.30 15.45
C GLY A 190 -14.22 -10.05 14.10
N LYS A 191 -13.53 -9.36 13.18
CA LYS A 191 -13.97 -9.08 11.82
C LYS A 191 -13.11 -9.77 10.74
N GLU A 192 -12.26 -10.70 11.12
CA GLU A 192 -11.30 -11.40 10.24
C GLU A 192 -12.00 -12.08 9.04
N LYS A 193 -13.24 -12.58 9.25
CA LYS A 193 -14.06 -13.16 8.17
C LYS A 193 -14.53 -12.14 7.13
N ILE A 194 -14.57 -10.85 7.50
CA ILE A 194 -15.01 -9.75 6.63
C ILE A 194 -13.79 -9.12 5.97
N THR A 195 -12.74 -8.89 6.74
CA THR A 195 -11.55 -8.17 6.28
C THR A 195 -10.59 -9.06 5.49
N GLY A 196 -10.60 -10.37 5.74
CA GLY A 196 -9.71 -11.34 5.11
C GLY A 196 -8.32 -11.43 5.77
N TYR A 197 -8.15 -10.75 6.90
CA TYR A 197 -6.93 -10.72 7.72
C TYR A 197 -7.29 -10.89 9.18
#